data_6421177d2ea762ca73041f242ddbf556
#
_entry.id   6421177d2ea762ca73041f242ddbf556
#
_cell.length_a   1.000
_cell.length_b   1.000
_cell.length_c   1.000
_cell.angle_alpha   90.00
_cell.angle_beta   90.00
_cell.angle_gamma   90.00
#
_symmetry.space_group_name_H-M   'P 1'
#
loop_
_entity.id
_entity.type
_entity.pdbx_description
1 polymer ?
#
loop_
_entity_poly.entity_id
_entity_poly.type
_entity_poly.pdbx_seq_one_letter_code
_entity_poly.pdbx_strand_id
1 'polypeptide(L)'
;MPRAFIHVQHLLGTGHVVRAAAIGKALAGEGVEVTLASGNSIPPTLDVSGLEIVELPPVKSPDAAFTRLVTPDGTEIDDTWRAGRRAATLSAFSRNSSDLLLTETYPFGRRQFAFEVAPLLEAAKNRPNPPLIATSIRDILVRKTEIEKEAWMADQALAHYDRILVHSDPDFVQLSDSFPFAGRVAPLVRYTGYVGGGPRPEPPGTDGEDEVIVSCGGGAVAHDLLSAALDARTLSRRADETVWRILVGHDVSEEAFAIFKRSAGEGIIVERARRDFPGLLQRARLSISQAGYNTVLDILIAGVPAVFVPFAQEQETEQTQRAEALAAHGRAVVAPEAGLSAERLAAAVDDALALPRSHHSVMLGGARKSAEILLDDIGVRTA
;
A
#
# COMPACT_ATOMS: atom_id res chain seq x y z
N MET A 1 0.84 -28.91 -12.98
CA MET A 1 0.59 -27.88 -11.97
C MET A 1 0.57 -26.54 -12.68
N PRO A 2 -0.38 -25.67 -12.42
CA PRO A 2 -0.39 -24.33 -12.99
C PRO A 2 0.87 -23.55 -12.57
N ARG A 3 1.29 -22.61 -13.43
CA ARG A 3 2.46 -21.77 -13.20
C ARG A 3 2.12 -20.31 -13.31
N ALA A 4 2.61 -19.50 -12.41
CA ALA A 4 2.41 -18.07 -12.40
C ALA A 4 3.75 -17.33 -12.45
N PHE A 5 3.80 -16.27 -13.26
CA PHE A 5 4.88 -15.30 -13.26
C PHE A 5 4.35 -13.97 -12.77
N ILE A 6 4.90 -13.47 -11.68
CA ILE A 6 4.52 -12.18 -11.07
C ILE A 6 5.66 -11.20 -11.28
N HIS A 7 5.39 -10.09 -11.96
CA HIS A 7 6.35 -8.99 -12.14
C HIS A 7 6.01 -7.84 -11.20
N VAL A 8 6.97 -7.42 -10.39
CA VAL A 8 6.81 -6.30 -9.46
C VAL A 8 7.99 -5.36 -9.49
N GLN A 9 7.71 -4.05 -9.55
CA GLN A 9 8.69 -2.99 -9.37
C GLN A 9 8.31 -2.09 -8.20
N HIS A 10 9.10 -2.11 -7.14
CA HIS A 10 9.04 -1.11 -6.08
C HIS A 10 10.24 -0.15 -6.18
N LEU A 11 10.07 1.09 -5.76
CA LEU A 11 11.09 2.16 -5.81
C LEU A 11 11.33 2.74 -4.43
N LEU A 12 10.33 3.43 -3.87
CA LEU A 12 10.29 3.88 -2.49
C LEU A 12 9.19 3.10 -1.76
N GLY A 13 9.50 2.62 -0.58
CA GLY A 13 8.60 1.77 0.18
C GLY A 13 8.44 0.36 -0.40
N THR A 14 7.96 -0.55 0.41
CA THR A 14 7.90 -1.99 0.12
C THR A 14 6.48 -2.49 -0.17
N GLY A 15 5.46 -1.62 -0.13
CA GLY A 15 4.04 -2.01 -0.23
C GLY A 15 3.70 -2.82 -1.48
N HIS A 16 4.32 -2.50 -2.63
CA HIS A 16 4.09 -3.23 -3.88
C HIS A 16 4.61 -4.67 -3.81
N VAL A 17 5.84 -4.87 -3.35
CA VAL A 17 6.42 -6.23 -3.27
C VAL A 17 5.75 -7.05 -2.17
N VAL A 18 5.35 -6.44 -1.06
CA VAL A 18 4.58 -7.10 0.01
C VAL A 18 3.25 -7.62 -0.54
N ARG A 19 2.53 -6.81 -1.30
CA ARG A 19 1.25 -7.22 -1.92
C ARG A 19 1.46 -8.32 -2.96
N ALA A 20 2.43 -8.16 -3.86
CA ALA A 20 2.74 -9.17 -4.87
C ALA A 20 3.14 -10.52 -4.24
N ALA A 21 3.97 -10.50 -3.19
CA ALA A 21 4.34 -11.69 -2.44
C ALA A 21 3.14 -12.34 -1.74
N ALA A 22 2.25 -11.55 -1.14
CA ALA A 22 1.04 -12.06 -0.49
C ALA A 22 0.12 -12.80 -1.49
N ILE A 23 -0.08 -12.23 -2.69
CA ILE A 23 -0.86 -12.89 -3.76
C ILE A 23 -0.12 -14.14 -4.25
N GLY A 24 1.20 -14.06 -4.45
CA GLY A 24 2.02 -15.20 -4.85
C GLY A 24 1.95 -16.34 -3.85
N LYS A 25 2.01 -16.06 -2.56
CA LYS A 25 1.88 -17.07 -1.50
C LYS A 25 0.47 -17.69 -1.46
N ALA A 26 -0.57 -16.89 -1.69
CA ALA A 26 -1.92 -17.42 -1.78
C ALA A 26 -2.06 -18.39 -2.97
N LEU A 27 -1.50 -18.05 -4.14
CA LEU A 27 -1.44 -18.94 -5.30
C LEU A 27 -0.62 -20.22 -5.01
N ALA A 28 0.54 -20.08 -4.38
CA ALA A 28 1.38 -21.23 -4.00
C ALA A 28 0.67 -22.16 -3.01
N GLY A 29 -0.12 -21.60 -2.08
CA GLY A 29 -0.95 -22.38 -1.16
C GLY A 29 -2.03 -23.21 -1.87
N GLU A 30 -2.46 -22.82 -3.05
CA GLU A 30 -3.40 -23.55 -3.92
C GLU A 30 -2.65 -24.45 -4.94
N GLY A 31 -1.36 -24.69 -4.76
CA GLY A 31 -0.57 -25.61 -5.57
C GLY A 31 -0.06 -25.02 -6.90
N VAL A 32 0.03 -23.71 -7.03
CA VAL A 32 0.63 -23.04 -8.19
C VAL A 32 2.15 -22.89 -7.99
N GLU A 33 2.94 -23.21 -8.99
CA GLU A 33 4.37 -22.86 -9.02
C GLU A 33 4.51 -21.35 -9.35
N VAL A 34 4.99 -20.57 -8.39
CA VAL A 34 5.04 -19.11 -8.53
C VAL A 34 6.46 -18.60 -8.64
N THR A 35 6.78 -17.92 -9.74
CA THR A 35 8.00 -17.13 -9.92
C THR A 35 7.69 -15.65 -9.67
N LEU A 36 8.32 -15.04 -8.66
CA LEU A 36 8.23 -13.61 -8.36
C LEU A 36 9.48 -12.90 -8.90
N ALA A 37 9.32 -12.17 -9.99
CA ALA A 37 10.36 -11.33 -10.58
C ALA A 37 10.31 -9.92 -9.96
N SER A 38 11.27 -9.63 -9.08
CA SER A 38 11.36 -8.36 -8.37
C SER A 38 12.37 -7.42 -9.01
N GLY A 39 11.92 -6.21 -9.29
CA GLY A 39 12.76 -5.15 -9.84
C GLY A 39 13.67 -4.45 -8.83
N ASN A 40 13.68 -4.93 -7.61
CA ASN A 40 14.57 -4.49 -6.56
C ASN A 40 14.77 -5.62 -5.55
N SER A 41 15.74 -5.49 -4.64
CA SER A 41 16.01 -6.52 -3.63
C SER A 41 14.79 -6.77 -2.74
N ILE A 42 14.55 -8.02 -2.43
CA ILE A 42 13.47 -8.41 -1.51
C ILE A 42 13.82 -7.95 -0.10
N PRO A 43 12.90 -7.26 0.60
CA PRO A 43 13.13 -6.88 1.99
C PRO A 43 13.40 -8.11 2.87
N PRO A 44 14.45 -8.10 3.72
CA PRO A 44 14.80 -9.27 4.55
C PRO A 44 13.68 -9.70 5.52
N THR A 45 12.75 -8.80 5.81
CA THR A 45 11.61 -9.06 6.71
C THR A 45 10.39 -9.62 5.98
N LEU A 46 10.41 -9.68 4.63
CA LEU A 46 9.31 -10.19 3.84
C LEU A 46 9.40 -11.70 3.71
N ASP A 47 8.36 -12.38 4.16
CA ASP A 47 8.24 -13.82 3.95
C ASP A 47 7.85 -14.14 2.50
N VAL A 48 8.78 -14.75 1.78
CA VAL A 48 8.63 -15.21 0.40
C VAL A 48 8.76 -16.74 0.28
N SER A 49 8.59 -17.45 1.39
CA SER A 49 8.63 -18.90 1.40
C SER A 49 7.61 -19.50 0.43
N GLY A 50 8.04 -20.52 -0.33
CA GLY A 50 7.21 -21.17 -1.35
C GLY A 50 7.18 -20.42 -2.70
N LEU A 51 7.92 -19.33 -2.85
CA LEU A 51 8.07 -18.61 -4.12
C LEU A 51 9.48 -18.79 -4.69
N GLU A 52 9.56 -18.97 -6.01
CA GLU A 52 10.83 -18.81 -6.73
C GLU A 52 11.10 -17.31 -6.93
N ILE A 53 12.20 -16.81 -6.41
CA ILE A 53 12.56 -15.40 -6.53
C ILE A 53 13.54 -15.18 -7.67
N VAL A 54 13.20 -14.26 -8.58
CA VAL A 54 14.09 -13.75 -9.61
C VAL A 54 14.36 -12.27 -9.34
N GLU A 55 15.57 -11.96 -8.90
CA GLU A 55 16.00 -10.58 -8.78
C GLU A 55 16.43 -10.04 -10.13
N LEU A 56 15.70 -9.03 -10.60
CA LEU A 56 16.04 -8.30 -11.82
C LEU A 56 17.09 -7.21 -11.48
N PRO A 57 17.88 -6.71 -12.46
CA PRO A 57 18.83 -5.63 -12.20
C PRO A 57 18.17 -4.48 -11.43
N PRO A 58 18.60 -4.16 -10.20
CA PRO A 58 17.87 -3.28 -9.31
C PRO A 58 17.95 -1.82 -9.75
N VAL A 59 16.86 -1.07 -9.47
CA VAL A 59 16.77 0.36 -9.76
C VAL A 59 15.97 1.06 -8.66
N LYS A 60 16.37 2.27 -8.29
CA LYS A 60 15.70 3.09 -7.29
C LYS A 60 15.41 4.50 -7.83
N SER A 61 14.53 5.23 -7.17
CA SER A 61 14.35 6.67 -7.39
C SER A 61 15.05 7.44 -6.28
N PRO A 62 15.83 8.47 -6.60
CA PRO A 62 16.46 9.33 -5.59
C PRO A 62 15.46 10.30 -4.94
N ASP A 63 14.28 10.48 -5.55
CA ASP A 63 13.26 11.43 -5.10
C ASP A 63 11.85 10.81 -5.11
N ALA A 64 10.94 11.45 -4.39
CA ALA A 64 9.55 11.03 -4.30
C ALA A 64 8.74 11.35 -5.57
N ALA A 65 9.22 12.24 -6.43
CA ALA A 65 8.56 12.57 -7.69
C ALA A 65 8.77 11.49 -8.77
N PHE A 66 9.69 10.54 -8.54
CA PHE A 66 10.02 9.44 -9.46
C PHE A 66 10.44 9.92 -10.86
N THR A 67 11.00 11.11 -10.96
CA THR A 67 11.39 11.74 -12.22
C THR A 67 12.66 11.12 -12.79
N ARG A 68 13.54 10.63 -11.92
CA ARG A 68 14.81 9.99 -12.25
C ARG A 68 14.86 8.57 -11.71
N LEU A 69 15.49 7.71 -12.49
CA LEU A 69 15.81 6.34 -12.08
C LEU A 69 17.31 6.14 -12.08
N VAL A 70 17.82 5.58 -10.99
CA VAL A 70 19.25 5.33 -10.80
C VAL A 70 19.48 3.89 -10.34
N THR A 71 20.62 3.34 -10.68
CA THR A 71 21.13 2.08 -10.14
C THR A 71 21.47 2.22 -8.64
N PRO A 72 21.70 1.16 -7.90
CA PRO A 72 22.02 1.23 -6.47
C PRO A 72 23.24 2.10 -6.13
N ASP A 73 24.22 2.21 -7.04
CA ASP A 73 25.41 3.06 -6.90
C ASP A 73 25.15 4.55 -7.24
N GLY A 74 23.93 4.89 -7.68
CA GLY A 74 23.53 6.26 -7.98
C GLY A 74 23.72 6.68 -9.45
N THR A 75 24.17 5.79 -10.32
CA THR A 75 24.32 6.06 -11.75
C THR A 75 22.94 6.11 -12.42
N GLU A 76 22.67 7.14 -13.22
CA GLU A 76 21.41 7.25 -13.97
C GLU A 76 21.33 6.16 -15.04
N ILE A 77 20.15 5.53 -15.16
CA ILE A 77 19.96 4.44 -16.13
C ILE A 77 19.90 4.97 -17.55
N ASP A 78 20.67 4.36 -18.43
CA ASP A 78 20.70 4.63 -19.87
C ASP A 78 19.92 3.58 -20.69
N ASP A 79 19.94 3.74 -22.00
CA ASP A 79 19.24 2.80 -22.91
C ASP A 79 19.92 1.41 -22.94
N THR A 80 21.23 1.33 -22.69
CA THR A 80 21.95 0.06 -22.58
C THR A 80 21.49 -0.71 -21.35
N TRP A 81 21.37 -0.01 -20.21
CA TRP A 81 20.85 -0.61 -18.99
C TRP A 81 19.40 -1.05 -19.18
N ARG A 82 18.54 -0.20 -19.81
CA ARG A 82 17.13 -0.56 -20.10
C ARG A 82 17.03 -1.80 -20.99
N ALA A 83 17.86 -1.89 -22.01
CA ALA A 83 17.91 -3.07 -22.88
C ALA A 83 18.31 -4.33 -22.13
N GLY A 84 19.35 -4.26 -21.28
CA GLY A 84 19.78 -5.37 -20.41
C GLY A 84 18.69 -5.80 -19.42
N ARG A 85 18.04 -4.85 -18.77
CA ARG A 85 16.94 -5.11 -17.84
C ARG A 85 15.75 -5.77 -18.54
N ARG A 86 15.35 -5.29 -19.72
CA ARG A 86 14.30 -5.89 -20.56
C ARG A 86 14.67 -7.32 -20.94
N ALA A 87 15.91 -7.56 -21.37
CA ALA A 87 16.38 -8.90 -21.73
C ALA A 87 16.32 -9.86 -20.53
N ALA A 88 16.71 -9.41 -19.33
CA ALA A 88 16.63 -10.20 -18.10
C ALA A 88 15.18 -10.56 -17.76
N THR A 89 14.24 -9.61 -17.86
CA THR A 89 12.80 -9.83 -17.61
C THR A 89 12.23 -10.85 -18.58
N LEU A 90 12.49 -10.69 -19.89
CA LEU A 90 12.03 -11.63 -20.92
C LEU A 90 12.65 -13.01 -20.76
N SER A 91 13.95 -13.10 -20.43
CA SER A 91 14.62 -14.36 -20.15
C SER A 91 14.02 -15.07 -18.94
N ALA A 92 13.73 -14.35 -17.85
CA ALA A 92 13.08 -14.92 -16.68
C ALA A 92 11.69 -15.47 -17.02
N PHE A 93 10.89 -14.71 -17.77
CA PHE A 93 9.55 -15.14 -18.21
C PHE A 93 9.59 -16.34 -19.16
N SER A 94 10.58 -16.41 -20.05
CA SER A 94 10.67 -17.48 -21.05
C SER A 94 11.08 -18.83 -20.48
N ARG A 95 11.74 -18.87 -19.32
CA ARG A 95 12.19 -20.12 -18.67
C ARG A 95 11.03 -21.02 -18.25
N ASN A 96 9.88 -20.42 -17.97
CA ASN A 96 8.70 -21.15 -17.50
C ASN A 96 7.51 -20.91 -18.45
N SER A 97 6.81 -22.00 -18.82
CA SER A 97 5.50 -21.88 -19.48
C SER A 97 4.47 -21.50 -18.42
N SER A 98 4.31 -20.20 -18.20
CA SER A 98 3.35 -19.69 -17.22
C SER A 98 1.92 -19.69 -17.79
N ASP A 99 0.96 -20.12 -16.98
CA ASP A 99 -0.49 -20.04 -17.25
C ASP A 99 -1.05 -18.70 -16.80
N LEU A 100 -0.33 -17.97 -15.96
CA LEU A 100 -0.66 -16.64 -15.44
C LEU A 100 0.53 -15.71 -15.56
N LEU A 101 0.29 -14.49 -16.07
CA LEU A 101 1.16 -13.34 -15.92
C LEU A 101 0.44 -12.28 -15.09
N LEU A 102 0.98 -11.95 -13.91
CA LEU A 102 0.49 -10.88 -13.06
C LEU A 102 1.51 -9.74 -13.01
N THR A 103 1.09 -8.52 -13.37
CA THR A 103 1.92 -7.33 -13.19
C THR A 103 1.40 -6.48 -12.02
N GLU A 104 2.31 -5.91 -11.25
CA GLU A 104 1.96 -5.04 -10.15
C GLU A 104 1.90 -3.59 -10.63
N THR A 105 0.74 -2.97 -10.51
CA THR A 105 0.40 -1.57 -10.79
C THR A 105 0.38 -1.17 -12.28
N TYR A 106 1.26 -1.67 -13.14
CA TYR A 106 1.24 -1.31 -14.56
C TYR A 106 -0.05 -1.82 -15.23
N PRO A 107 -0.73 -1.02 -16.07
CA PRO A 107 -0.39 0.28 -16.62
C PRO A 107 -0.86 1.48 -15.77
N PHE A 108 -1.55 1.29 -14.66
CA PHE A 108 -2.15 2.33 -13.82
C PHE A 108 -1.11 3.14 -13.02
N GLY A 109 0.11 2.68 -13.01
CA GLY A 109 1.30 3.33 -12.48
C GLY A 109 2.56 2.75 -13.13
N ARG A 110 3.73 3.21 -12.68
CA ARG A 110 5.01 2.67 -13.17
C ARG A 110 5.24 2.78 -14.68
N ARG A 111 4.64 3.81 -15.34
CA ARG A 111 4.75 4.02 -16.79
C ARG A 111 6.21 4.08 -17.27
N GLN A 112 7.13 4.59 -16.45
CA GLN A 112 8.57 4.61 -16.76
C GLN A 112 9.17 3.22 -16.98
N PHE A 113 8.49 2.14 -16.58
CA PHE A 113 8.88 0.76 -16.82
C PHE A 113 8.21 0.13 -18.06
N ALA A 114 7.52 0.92 -18.88
CA ALA A 114 6.93 0.44 -20.14
C ALA A 114 7.99 -0.20 -21.05
N PHE A 115 9.25 0.22 -20.98
CA PHE A 115 10.35 -0.35 -21.77
C PHE A 115 10.59 -1.84 -21.52
N GLU A 116 10.19 -2.39 -20.37
CA GLU A 116 10.28 -3.81 -20.05
C GLU A 116 8.91 -4.49 -19.96
N VAL A 117 7.88 -3.81 -19.42
CA VAL A 117 6.58 -4.45 -19.21
C VAL A 117 5.80 -4.59 -20.52
N ALA A 118 5.82 -3.61 -21.43
CA ALA A 118 5.14 -3.72 -22.69
C ALA A 118 5.69 -4.90 -23.55
N PRO A 119 7.01 -5.08 -23.74
CA PRO A 119 7.56 -6.27 -24.39
C PRO A 119 7.22 -7.59 -23.68
N LEU A 120 7.11 -7.58 -22.33
CA LEU A 120 6.70 -8.75 -21.56
C LEU A 120 5.26 -9.15 -21.89
N LEU A 121 4.34 -8.19 -21.94
CA LEU A 121 2.93 -8.40 -22.30
C LEU A 121 2.80 -8.91 -23.75
N GLU A 122 3.55 -8.33 -24.67
CA GLU A 122 3.59 -8.79 -26.07
C GLU A 122 4.12 -10.21 -26.17
N ALA A 123 5.22 -10.53 -25.47
CA ALA A 123 5.78 -11.88 -25.44
C ALA A 123 4.78 -12.88 -24.86
N ALA A 124 4.02 -12.52 -23.83
CA ALA A 124 2.98 -13.36 -23.26
C ALA A 124 1.84 -13.64 -24.25
N LYS A 125 1.34 -12.62 -24.92
CA LYS A 125 0.27 -12.74 -25.91
C LYS A 125 0.64 -13.57 -27.13
N ASN A 126 1.89 -13.50 -27.57
CA ASN A 126 2.38 -14.19 -28.75
C ASN A 126 2.77 -15.66 -28.49
N ARG A 127 2.57 -16.19 -27.28
CA ARG A 127 2.77 -17.62 -27.02
C ARG A 127 1.72 -18.48 -27.73
N PRO A 128 2.05 -19.70 -28.10
CA PRO A 128 1.07 -20.66 -28.66
C PRO A 128 -0.12 -20.89 -27.72
N ASN A 129 0.13 -20.90 -26.41
CA ASN A 129 -0.87 -20.92 -25.35
C ASN A 129 -0.66 -19.66 -24.50
N PRO A 130 -1.33 -18.54 -24.81
CA PRO A 130 -1.18 -17.31 -24.05
C PRO A 130 -1.67 -17.48 -22.61
N PRO A 131 -0.91 -17.02 -21.60
CA PRO A 131 -1.36 -17.05 -20.22
C PRO A 131 -2.56 -16.11 -20.00
N LEU A 132 -3.26 -16.29 -18.89
CA LEU A 132 -4.11 -15.26 -18.32
C LEU A 132 -3.24 -14.05 -17.96
N ILE A 133 -3.59 -12.85 -18.42
CA ILE A 133 -2.82 -11.64 -18.11
C ILE A 133 -3.64 -10.75 -17.18
N ALA A 134 -3.12 -10.52 -15.98
CA ALA A 134 -3.77 -9.71 -14.96
C ALA A 134 -2.86 -8.60 -14.43
N THR A 135 -3.46 -7.53 -13.94
CA THR A 135 -2.77 -6.51 -13.16
C THR A 135 -3.37 -6.35 -11.78
N SER A 136 -2.54 -6.06 -10.80
CA SER A 136 -2.87 -5.84 -9.39
C SER A 136 -2.71 -4.36 -9.06
N ILE A 137 -3.77 -3.70 -8.58
CA ILE A 137 -3.76 -2.29 -8.21
C ILE A 137 -4.35 -2.06 -6.82
N ARG A 138 -3.93 -0.97 -6.18
CA ARG A 138 -4.48 -0.53 -4.89
C ARG A 138 -5.90 0.00 -5.03
N ASP A 139 -6.48 0.34 -3.90
CA ASP A 139 -7.80 0.95 -3.73
C ASP A 139 -7.94 2.29 -4.48
N ILE A 140 -6.94 3.17 -4.36
CA ILE A 140 -6.96 4.52 -4.93
C ILE A 140 -5.76 4.70 -5.85
N LEU A 141 -6.00 5.24 -7.03
CA LEU A 141 -4.97 5.62 -8.00
C LEU A 141 -4.63 7.09 -7.85
N VAL A 142 -3.34 7.42 -7.86
CA VAL A 142 -2.88 8.81 -7.91
C VAL A 142 -3.29 9.44 -9.24
N ARG A 143 -4.13 10.48 -9.19
CA ARG A 143 -4.61 11.22 -10.36
C ARG A 143 -3.44 11.80 -11.15
N LYS A 144 -3.60 11.87 -12.45
CA LYS A 144 -2.62 12.50 -13.34
C LYS A 144 -3.06 13.90 -13.72
N THR A 145 -2.10 14.80 -13.84
CA THR A 145 -2.35 16.17 -14.26
C THR A 145 -2.93 16.22 -15.69
N GLU A 146 -2.45 15.29 -16.53
CA GLU A 146 -2.86 15.17 -17.92
C GLU A 146 -3.84 14.00 -18.06
N ILE A 147 -5.08 14.29 -18.45
CA ILE A 147 -6.14 13.29 -18.61
C ILE A 147 -5.80 12.24 -19.69
N GLU A 148 -5.00 12.62 -20.67
CA GLU A 148 -4.51 11.73 -21.74
C GLU A 148 -3.64 10.59 -21.18
N LYS A 149 -2.92 10.83 -20.08
CA LYS A 149 -2.16 9.77 -19.39
C LYS A 149 -3.08 8.74 -18.78
N GLU A 150 -4.21 9.18 -18.24
CA GLU A 150 -5.22 8.26 -17.66
C GLU A 150 -5.99 7.53 -18.79
N ALA A 151 -6.30 8.22 -19.89
CA ALA A 151 -6.88 7.57 -21.08
C ALA A 151 -5.94 6.47 -21.62
N TRP A 152 -4.64 6.77 -21.72
CA TRP A 152 -3.63 5.78 -22.13
C TRP A 152 -3.60 4.56 -21.21
N MET A 153 -3.77 4.74 -19.88
CA MET A 153 -3.85 3.61 -18.93
C MET A 153 -5.03 2.68 -19.27
N ALA A 154 -6.20 3.27 -19.56
CA ALA A 154 -7.36 2.50 -19.94
C ALA A 154 -7.15 1.77 -21.28
N ASP A 155 -6.53 2.43 -22.28
CA ASP A 155 -6.21 1.82 -23.56
C ASP A 155 -5.26 0.63 -23.41
N GLN A 156 -4.19 0.79 -22.62
CA GLN A 156 -3.26 -0.30 -22.33
C GLN A 156 -3.93 -1.45 -21.57
N ALA A 157 -4.80 -1.14 -20.61
CA ALA A 157 -5.51 -2.16 -19.86
C ALA A 157 -6.41 -2.99 -20.80
N LEU A 158 -7.22 -2.33 -21.63
CA LEU A 158 -8.09 -2.99 -22.61
C LEU A 158 -7.32 -3.78 -23.69
N ALA A 159 -6.16 -3.25 -24.10
CA ALA A 159 -5.34 -3.89 -25.12
C ALA A 159 -4.62 -5.15 -24.63
N HIS A 160 -4.23 -5.21 -23.37
CA HIS A 160 -3.26 -6.21 -22.91
C HIS A 160 -3.74 -7.10 -21.77
N TYR A 161 -4.77 -6.74 -21.03
CA TYR A 161 -5.16 -7.44 -19.80
C TYR A 161 -6.52 -8.11 -19.90
N ASP A 162 -6.63 -9.24 -19.24
CA ASP A 162 -7.88 -9.99 -19.08
C ASP A 162 -8.57 -9.61 -17.77
N ARG A 163 -7.77 -9.22 -16.74
CA ARG A 163 -8.28 -8.86 -15.41
C ARG A 163 -7.50 -7.68 -14.80
N ILE A 164 -8.23 -6.88 -14.07
CA ILE A 164 -7.72 -5.83 -13.20
C ILE A 164 -8.19 -6.17 -11.79
N LEU A 165 -7.28 -6.61 -10.92
CA LEU A 165 -7.56 -6.88 -9.52
C LEU A 165 -7.45 -5.58 -8.74
N VAL A 166 -8.57 -5.08 -8.23
CA VAL A 166 -8.62 -3.88 -7.39
C VAL A 166 -8.69 -4.31 -5.93
N HIS A 167 -7.65 -3.94 -5.18
CA HIS A 167 -7.52 -4.34 -3.78
C HIS A 167 -8.21 -3.34 -2.84
N SER A 168 -9.52 -3.27 -2.97
CA SER A 168 -10.40 -2.50 -2.11
C SER A 168 -11.72 -3.24 -1.87
N ASP A 169 -12.46 -2.72 -0.91
CA ASP A 169 -13.86 -3.04 -0.72
C ASP A 169 -14.70 -2.03 -1.51
N PRO A 170 -15.51 -2.44 -2.50
CA PRO A 170 -16.29 -1.52 -3.33
C PRO A 170 -17.35 -0.74 -2.56
N ASP A 171 -17.73 -1.21 -1.35
CA ASP A 171 -18.64 -0.48 -0.49
C ASP A 171 -17.94 0.72 0.20
N PHE A 172 -16.61 0.75 0.20
CA PHE A 172 -15.82 1.85 0.75
C PHE A 172 -15.20 2.74 -0.33
N VAL A 173 -14.48 2.12 -1.28
CA VAL A 173 -13.73 2.84 -2.32
C VAL A 173 -13.86 2.09 -3.63
N GLN A 174 -14.43 2.76 -4.61
CA GLN A 174 -14.51 2.23 -5.97
C GLN A 174 -13.40 2.78 -6.86
N LEU A 175 -13.02 2.03 -7.89
CA LEU A 175 -12.02 2.49 -8.85
C LEU A 175 -12.44 3.82 -9.52
N SER A 176 -13.76 4.04 -9.72
CA SER A 176 -14.32 5.27 -10.27
C SER A 176 -14.03 6.52 -9.44
N ASP A 177 -13.78 6.38 -8.14
CA ASP A 177 -13.54 7.51 -7.25
C ASP A 177 -12.19 8.18 -7.52
N SER A 178 -11.25 7.43 -8.11
CA SER A 178 -9.90 7.92 -8.42
C SER A 178 -9.48 7.76 -9.88
N PHE A 179 -10.27 7.08 -10.72
CA PHE A 179 -9.95 6.83 -12.13
C PHE A 179 -11.12 7.16 -13.05
N PRO A 180 -11.08 8.27 -13.79
CA PRO A 180 -12.19 8.75 -14.63
C PRO A 180 -12.61 7.78 -15.74
N PHE A 181 -11.70 6.89 -16.16
CA PHE A 181 -11.96 5.89 -17.21
C PHE A 181 -12.34 4.52 -16.64
N ALA A 182 -12.70 4.43 -15.35
CA ALA A 182 -13.11 3.17 -14.71
C ALA A 182 -14.24 2.47 -15.46
N GLY A 183 -15.23 3.22 -15.97
CA GLY A 183 -16.33 2.68 -16.76
C GLY A 183 -15.87 1.96 -18.04
N ARG A 184 -14.79 2.40 -18.68
CA ARG A 184 -14.23 1.75 -19.88
C ARG A 184 -13.64 0.37 -19.57
N VAL A 185 -13.00 0.23 -18.42
CA VAL A 185 -12.31 -0.99 -18.00
C VAL A 185 -13.15 -1.87 -17.09
N ALA A 186 -14.38 -1.48 -16.77
CA ALA A 186 -15.28 -2.17 -15.84
C ALA A 186 -15.44 -3.68 -16.11
N PRO A 187 -15.51 -4.17 -17.38
CA PRO A 187 -15.60 -5.62 -17.64
C PRO A 187 -14.41 -6.42 -17.11
N LEU A 188 -13.22 -5.80 -17.02
CA LEU A 188 -11.98 -6.44 -16.57
C LEU A 188 -11.82 -6.38 -15.03
N VAL A 189 -12.53 -5.44 -14.37
CA VAL A 189 -12.36 -5.16 -12.93
C VAL A 189 -12.92 -6.29 -12.07
N ARG A 190 -12.12 -6.70 -11.07
CA ARG A 190 -12.52 -7.58 -9.98
C ARG A 190 -12.04 -7.01 -8.67
N TYR A 191 -12.98 -6.71 -7.77
CA TYR A 191 -12.67 -6.32 -6.41
C TYR A 191 -12.33 -7.53 -5.57
N THR A 192 -11.21 -7.48 -4.88
CA THR A 192 -10.69 -8.63 -4.11
C THR A 192 -10.79 -8.44 -2.61
N GLY A 193 -11.12 -7.23 -2.17
CA GLY A 193 -10.86 -6.81 -0.81
C GLY A 193 -9.39 -6.45 -0.60
N TYR A 194 -9.08 -5.93 0.58
CA TYR A 194 -7.75 -5.43 0.91
C TYR A 194 -6.73 -6.56 1.01
N VAL A 195 -5.56 -6.38 0.38
CA VAL A 195 -4.39 -7.25 0.52
C VAL A 195 -3.47 -6.69 1.59
N GLY A 196 -3.42 -7.34 2.71
CA GLY A 196 -2.62 -6.97 3.87
C GLY A 196 -3.00 -7.81 5.07
N GLY A 197 -2.49 -7.48 6.23
CA GLY A 197 -2.80 -8.21 7.45
C GLY A 197 -1.81 -9.33 7.73
N GLY A 198 -0.53 -8.99 7.78
CA GLY A 198 0.52 -9.86 8.30
C GLY A 198 0.30 -10.24 9.78
N PRO A 199 1.20 -11.00 10.38
CA PRO A 199 1.14 -11.37 11.78
C PRO A 199 0.93 -10.14 12.65
N ARG A 200 0.07 -10.26 13.65
CA ARG A 200 -0.23 -9.22 14.62
C ARG A 200 0.33 -9.62 15.97
N PRO A 201 1.63 -9.39 16.20
CA PRO A 201 2.23 -9.70 17.49
C PRO A 201 1.48 -8.94 18.59
N GLU A 202 1.21 -9.60 19.67
CA GLU A 202 0.63 -8.94 20.84
C GLU A 202 1.66 -8.01 21.49
N PRO A 203 1.25 -6.78 21.85
CA PRO A 203 2.10 -5.89 22.61
C PRO A 203 2.37 -6.46 24.01
N PRO A 204 3.55 -6.19 24.61
CA PRO A 204 3.88 -6.64 25.93
C PRO A 204 3.01 -5.94 26.98
N GLY A 205 2.69 -6.68 28.05
CA GLY A 205 1.94 -6.15 29.19
C GLY A 205 0.63 -5.49 28.81
N THR A 206 0.41 -4.27 29.28
CA THR A 206 -0.78 -3.45 29.03
C THR A 206 -0.56 -2.38 27.95
N ASP A 207 0.55 -2.43 27.22
CA ASP A 207 0.82 -1.47 26.14
C ASP A 207 -0.35 -1.40 25.15
N GLY A 208 -0.77 -0.18 24.85
CA GLY A 208 -1.90 0.11 23.97
C GLY A 208 -3.29 0.06 24.64
N GLU A 209 -3.42 -0.49 25.84
CA GLU A 209 -4.71 -0.64 26.50
C GLU A 209 -5.29 0.72 26.90
N ASP A 210 -6.43 1.06 26.28
CA ASP A 210 -7.11 2.36 26.42
C ASP A 210 -6.23 3.59 26.12
N GLU A 211 -5.16 3.41 25.33
CA GLU A 211 -4.26 4.49 24.91
C GLU A 211 -4.70 5.18 23.62
N VAL A 212 -4.27 6.42 23.42
CA VAL A 212 -4.28 7.10 22.12
C VAL A 212 -2.97 6.77 21.41
N ILE A 213 -3.04 6.07 20.28
CA ILE A 213 -1.85 5.68 19.50
C ILE A 213 -1.63 6.68 18.36
N VAL A 214 -0.52 7.39 18.39
CA VAL A 214 -0.11 8.33 17.35
C VAL A 214 0.96 7.69 16.49
N SER A 215 0.78 7.67 15.16
CA SER A 215 1.79 7.14 14.23
C SER A 215 1.84 7.91 12.92
N CYS A 216 3.02 8.01 12.34
CA CYS A 216 3.26 8.75 11.10
C CYS A 216 3.80 7.87 9.97
N GLY A 217 3.62 6.55 10.08
CA GLY A 217 4.25 5.62 9.15
C GLY A 217 5.78 5.62 9.24
N GLY A 218 6.45 5.12 8.20
CA GLY A 218 7.92 5.04 8.16
C GLY A 218 8.63 6.30 7.68
N GLY A 219 7.91 7.33 7.20
CA GLY A 219 8.51 8.48 6.51
C GLY A 219 8.96 9.63 7.41
N ALA A 220 9.90 10.44 6.90
CA ALA A 220 10.46 11.62 7.58
C ALA A 220 9.48 12.82 7.69
N VAL A 221 8.27 12.71 7.15
CA VAL A 221 7.37 13.85 6.81
C VAL A 221 6.37 14.19 7.92
N ALA A 222 6.58 13.73 9.13
CA ALA A 222 5.55 13.78 10.16
C ALA A 222 5.81 14.76 11.29
N HIS A 223 6.72 15.69 11.13
CA HIS A 223 7.14 16.60 12.19
C HIS A 223 5.95 17.40 12.77
N ASP A 224 5.07 17.93 11.92
CA ASP A 224 3.96 18.76 12.33
C ASP A 224 2.91 17.97 13.10
N LEU A 225 2.59 16.76 12.66
CA LEU A 225 1.68 15.87 13.39
C LEU A 225 2.25 15.47 14.76
N LEU A 226 3.53 15.08 14.81
CA LEU A 226 4.17 14.68 16.06
C LEU A 226 4.23 15.85 17.05
N SER A 227 4.56 17.05 16.57
CA SER A 227 4.61 18.27 17.39
C SER A 227 3.22 18.63 17.91
N ALA A 228 2.21 18.64 17.03
CA ALA A 228 0.84 18.93 17.45
C ALA A 228 0.33 17.90 18.48
N ALA A 229 0.69 16.62 18.34
CA ALA A 229 0.25 15.57 19.26
C ALA A 229 0.82 15.73 20.68
N LEU A 230 2.05 16.25 20.84
CA LEU A 230 2.65 16.51 22.15
C LEU A 230 1.81 17.51 22.98
N ASP A 231 1.25 18.52 22.33
CA ASP A 231 0.51 19.57 23.01
C ASP A 231 -1.00 19.30 23.04
N ALA A 232 -1.53 18.54 22.08
CA ALA A 232 -2.97 18.31 21.94
C ALA A 232 -3.57 17.51 23.11
N ARG A 233 -2.79 16.64 23.78
CA ARG A 233 -3.30 15.83 24.88
C ARG A 233 -3.97 16.67 25.97
N THR A 234 -3.28 17.70 26.44
CA THR A 234 -3.77 18.57 27.54
C THR A 234 -4.94 19.47 27.11
N LEU A 235 -5.19 19.59 25.82
CA LEU A 235 -6.27 20.40 25.23
C LEU A 235 -7.51 19.57 24.89
N SER A 236 -7.39 18.23 24.82
CA SER A 236 -8.54 17.35 24.60
C SER A 236 -9.39 17.29 25.86
N ARG A 237 -10.70 17.31 25.69
CA ARG A 237 -11.67 17.19 26.78
C ARG A 237 -12.05 15.75 27.13
N ARG A 238 -11.67 14.81 26.25
CA ARG A 238 -12.05 13.40 26.37
C ARG A 238 -10.84 12.46 26.50
N ALA A 239 -9.62 12.95 26.29
CA ALA A 239 -8.41 12.15 26.30
C ALA A 239 -7.23 12.82 27.05
N ASP A 240 -7.48 13.85 27.84
CA ASP A 240 -6.48 14.55 28.67
C ASP A 240 -5.90 13.68 29.81
N GLU A 241 -6.69 12.74 30.33
CA GLU A 241 -6.24 11.77 31.33
C GLU A 241 -5.69 10.46 30.70
N THR A 242 -5.93 10.24 29.39
CA THR A 242 -5.50 9.05 28.67
C THR A 242 -4.00 9.11 28.36
N VAL A 243 -3.31 7.98 28.38
CA VAL A 243 -1.92 7.89 27.90
C VAL A 243 -1.90 8.03 26.38
N TRP A 244 -1.04 8.91 25.88
CA TRP A 244 -0.76 9.05 24.45
C TRP A 244 0.58 8.43 24.13
N ARG A 245 0.58 7.39 23.27
CA ARG A 245 1.79 6.72 22.79
C ARG A 245 2.11 7.19 21.38
N ILE A 246 3.22 7.90 21.25
CA ILE A 246 3.69 8.49 19.98
C ILE A 246 4.78 7.61 19.40
N LEU A 247 4.48 7.00 18.26
CA LEU A 247 5.37 6.10 17.52
C LEU A 247 6.09 6.87 16.41
N VAL A 248 7.38 7.11 16.62
CA VAL A 248 8.24 7.88 15.69
C VAL A 248 8.89 6.94 14.70
N GLY A 249 8.73 7.22 13.39
CA GLY A 249 9.31 6.43 12.32
C GLY A 249 10.83 6.30 12.40
N HIS A 250 11.37 5.20 11.86
CA HIS A 250 12.82 4.94 11.89
C HIS A 250 13.63 5.87 11.00
N ASP A 251 12.99 6.52 9.99
CA ASP A 251 13.64 7.49 9.11
C ASP A 251 13.83 8.87 9.75
N VAL A 252 13.24 9.11 10.92
CA VAL A 252 13.47 10.33 11.71
C VAL A 252 14.82 10.22 12.42
N SER A 253 15.65 11.25 12.28
CA SER A 253 17.02 11.25 12.86
C SER A 253 17.00 11.06 14.39
N GLU A 254 18.09 10.55 14.95
CA GLU A 254 18.20 10.34 16.40
C GLU A 254 18.14 11.67 17.16
N GLU A 255 18.64 12.77 16.59
CA GLU A 255 18.55 14.09 17.20
C GLU A 255 17.09 14.56 17.29
N ALA A 256 16.33 14.44 16.21
CA ALA A 256 14.91 14.80 16.20
C ALA A 256 14.09 13.90 17.13
N PHE A 257 14.35 12.59 17.14
CA PHE A 257 13.72 11.67 18.07
C PHE A 257 14.00 12.05 19.54
N ALA A 258 15.25 12.38 19.86
CA ALA A 258 15.63 12.81 21.21
C ALA A 258 14.93 14.13 21.61
N ILE A 259 14.67 15.03 20.66
CA ILE A 259 13.89 16.25 20.92
C ILE A 259 12.44 15.89 21.27
N PHE A 260 11.75 15.08 20.46
CA PHE A 260 10.38 14.66 20.76
C PHE A 260 10.29 13.97 22.13
N LYS A 261 11.25 13.09 22.44
CA LYS A 261 11.27 12.37 23.72
C LYS A 261 11.46 13.30 24.93
N ARG A 262 12.28 14.35 24.80
CA ARG A 262 12.46 15.36 25.87
C ARG A 262 11.26 16.30 26.01
N SER A 263 10.53 16.53 24.94
CA SER A 263 9.33 17.38 24.94
C SER A 263 8.08 16.65 25.43
N ALA A 264 8.17 15.33 25.67
CA ALA A 264 7.07 14.54 26.19
C ALA A 264 6.70 15.00 27.60
N GLY A 265 5.47 15.46 27.77
CA GLY A 265 4.89 15.78 29.08
C GLY A 265 4.36 14.55 29.81
N GLU A 266 3.75 14.79 30.97
CA GLU A 266 3.10 13.70 31.73
C GLU A 266 2.02 13.02 30.90
N GLY A 267 1.95 11.69 30.95
CA GLY A 267 0.99 10.89 30.21
C GLY A 267 1.31 10.72 28.72
N ILE A 268 2.50 11.14 28.25
CA ILE A 268 2.97 10.95 26.88
C ILE A 268 4.18 10.01 26.86
N ILE A 269 4.07 8.94 26.07
CA ILE A 269 5.15 7.98 25.82
C ILE A 269 5.64 8.20 24.39
N VAL A 270 6.92 8.52 24.20
CA VAL A 270 7.54 8.66 22.88
C VAL A 270 8.53 7.53 22.67
N GLU A 271 8.30 6.72 21.64
CA GLU A 271 9.14 5.58 21.29
C GLU A 271 9.27 5.40 19.77
N ARG A 272 10.19 4.56 19.31
CA ARG A 272 10.33 4.21 17.89
C ARG A 272 9.15 3.37 17.43
N ALA A 273 8.84 3.46 16.13
CA ALA A 273 7.82 2.64 15.48
C ALA A 273 8.04 1.16 15.79
N ARG A 274 6.95 0.44 16.07
CA ARG A 274 6.95 -0.94 16.59
C ARG A 274 6.37 -1.91 15.56
N ARG A 275 6.86 -3.14 15.58
CA ARG A 275 6.32 -4.24 14.73
C ARG A 275 4.94 -4.72 15.18
N ASP A 276 4.63 -4.57 16.46
CA ASP A 276 3.34 -4.93 17.06
C ASP A 276 2.32 -3.78 17.02
N PHE A 277 2.56 -2.75 16.19
CA PHE A 277 1.62 -1.65 15.94
C PHE A 277 0.16 -2.12 15.68
N PRO A 278 -0.10 -3.17 14.86
CA PRO A 278 -1.47 -3.66 14.69
C PRO A 278 -2.09 -4.22 15.98
N GLY A 279 -1.28 -4.79 16.87
CA GLY A 279 -1.70 -5.25 18.19
C GLY A 279 -2.03 -4.10 19.14
N LEU A 280 -1.21 -3.03 19.13
CA LEU A 280 -1.51 -1.80 19.88
C LEU A 280 -2.87 -1.22 19.47
N LEU A 281 -3.15 -1.15 18.17
CA LEU A 281 -4.42 -0.63 17.66
C LEU A 281 -5.64 -1.43 18.14
N GLN A 282 -5.52 -2.74 18.30
CA GLN A 282 -6.61 -3.59 18.80
C GLN A 282 -7.02 -3.24 20.23
N ARG A 283 -6.07 -2.79 21.05
CA ARG A 283 -6.25 -2.39 22.44
C ARG A 283 -6.52 -0.89 22.61
N ALA A 284 -6.18 -0.10 21.59
CA ALA A 284 -6.20 1.35 21.66
C ALA A 284 -7.62 1.91 21.81
N ARG A 285 -7.70 3.04 22.48
CA ARG A 285 -8.92 3.87 22.57
C ARG A 285 -9.17 4.65 21.29
N LEU A 286 -8.09 5.19 20.70
CA LEU A 286 -8.10 5.99 19.47
C LEU A 286 -6.80 5.83 18.71
N SER A 287 -6.84 5.96 17.38
CA SER A 287 -5.65 6.12 16.54
C SER A 287 -5.58 7.51 15.93
N ILE A 288 -4.40 8.11 15.91
CA ILE A 288 -4.09 9.34 15.17
C ILE A 288 -2.98 9.00 14.17
N SER A 289 -3.22 9.17 12.87
CA SER A 289 -2.20 8.77 11.88
C SER A 289 -2.39 9.45 10.53
N GLN A 290 -1.37 9.29 9.68
CA GLN A 290 -1.53 9.51 8.24
C GLN A 290 -2.40 8.38 7.64
N ALA A 291 -3.09 8.68 6.52
CA ALA A 291 -4.00 7.74 5.86
C ALA A 291 -3.31 6.84 4.82
N GLY A 292 -2.12 6.33 5.13
CA GLY A 292 -1.43 5.35 4.30
C GLY A 292 -2.20 4.02 4.23
N TYR A 293 -2.14 3.32 3.08
CA TYR A 293 -2.90 2.09 2.82
C TYR A 293 -2.81 1.05 3.95
N ASN A 294 -1.60 0.70 4.39
CA ASN A 294 -1.42 -0.32 5.42
C ASN A 294 -1.94 0.13 6.79
N THR A 295 -1.69 1.40 7.15
CA THR A 295 -2.16 1.96 8.43
C THR A 295 -3.69 1.99 8.49
N VAL A 296 -4.34 2.42 7.42
CA VAL A 296 -5.80 2.39 7.32
C VAL A 296 -6.33 0.98 7.43
N LEU A 297 -5.69 0.02 6.76
CA LEU A 297 -6.09 -1.38 6.85
C LEU A 297 -5.99 -1.91 8.29
N ASP A 298 -4.90 -1.61 9.00
CA ASP A 298 -4.72 -2.03 10.39
C ASP A 298 -5.78 -1.39 11.33
N ILE A 299 -6.12 -0.12 11.11
CA ILE A 299 -7.17 0.60 11.84
C ILE A 299 -8.55 -0.01 11.56
N LEU A 300 -8.88 -0.29 10.31
CA LEU A 300 -10.15 -0.92 9.93
C LEU A 300 -10.32 -2.29 10.57
N ILE A 301 -9.27 -3.09 10.59
CA ILE A 301 -9.27 -4.42 11.20
C ILE A 301 -9.38 -4.33 12.72
N ALA A 302 -8.72 -3.36 13.36
CA ALA A 302 -8.82 -3.13 14.80
C ALA A 302 -10.19 -2.58 15.21
N GLY A 303 -10.94 -1.98 14.28
CA GLY A 303 -12.19 -1.31 14.56
C GLY A 303 -12.06 -0.08 15.48
N VAL A 304 -10.84 0.43 15.63
CA VAL A 304 -10.55 1.57 16.50
C VAL A 304 -10.99 2.87 15.83
N PRO A 305 -11.62 3.82 16.56
CA PRO A 305 -11.88 5.16 16.04
C PRO A 305 -10.58 5.84 15.62
N ALA A 306 -10.62 6.67 14.59
CA ALA A 306 -9.40 7.26 14.07
C ALA A 306 -9.53 8.76 13.74
N VAL A 307 -8.43 9.48 13.94
CA VAL A 307 -8.18 10.78 13.33
C VAL A 307 -7.13 10.60 12.26
N PHE A 308 -7.47 10.93 11.02
CA PHE A 308 -6.50 10.96 9.94
C PHE A 308 -6.00 12.37 9.68
N VAL A 309 -4.68 12.51 9.64
CA VAL A 309 -3.97 13.69 9.18
C VAL A 309 -3.28 13.30 7.87
N PRO A 310 -4.02 13.36 6.73
CA PRO A 310 -3.48 12.89 5.47
C PRO A 310 -2.33 13.77 5.02
N PHE A 311 -1.24 13.13 4.59
CA PHE A 311 -0.17 13.82 3.92
C PHE A 311 -0.66 14.34 2.56
N ALA A 312 -0.58 15.64 2.35
CA ALA A 312 -1.15 16.34 1.20
C ALA A 312 -0.14 17.32 0.58
N GLN A 313 1.07 16.84 0.24
CA GLN A 313 2.06 17.65 -0.47
C GLN A 313 1.95 17.43 -1.98
N GLU A 314 2.02 18.53 -2.75
CA GLU A 314 2.02 18.55 -4.22
C GLU A 314 0.78 17.86 -4.84
N GLN A 315 0.98 16.70 -5.47
CA GLN A 315 -0.06 15.94 -6.18
C GLN A 315 -0.53 14.69 -5.43
N GLU A 316 -0.08 14.49 -4.19
CA GLU A 316 -0.47 13.36 -3.35
C GLU A 316 -1.89 13.54 -2.82
N THR A 317 -2.88 13.03 -3.54
CA THR A 317 -4.30 13.08 -3.15
C THR A 317 -4.81 11.76 -2.57
N GLU A 318 -4.03 10.69 -2.67
CA GLU A 318 -4.44 9.33 -2.31
C GLU A 318 -4.83 9.22 -0.82
N GLN A 319 -4.02 9.79 0.06
CA GLN A 319 -4.30 9.74 1.49
C GLN A 319 -5.53 10.56 1.87
N THR A 320 -5.68 11.74 1.27
CA THR A 320 -6.86 12.60 1.49
C THR A 320 -8.14 11.90 1.05
N GLN A 321 -8.18 11.36 -0.17
CA GLN A 321 -9.34 10.64 -0.70
C GLN A 321 -9.71 9.44 0.19
N ARG A 322 -8.71 8.68 0.65
CA ARG A 322 -8.95 7.53 1.54
C ARG A 322 -9.50 7.96 2.89
N ALA A 323 -8.94 9.00 3.50
CA ALA A 323 -9.39 9.55 4.77
C ALA A 323 -10.83 10.09 4.67
N GLU A 324 -11.14 10.82 3.60
CA GLU A 324 -12.47 11.39 3.34
C GLU A 324 -13.52 10.29 3.09
N ALA A 325 -13.17 9.23 2.35
CA ALA A 325 -14.04 8.08 2.15
C ALA A 325 -14.39 7.42 3.49
N LEU A 326 -13.42 7.23 4.38
CA LEU A 326 -13.66 6.68 5.71
C LEU A 326 -14.49 7.61 6.60
N ALA A 327 -14.25 8.91 6.52
CA ALA A 327 -15.04 9.90 7.26
C ALA A 327 -16.51 9.94 6.79
N ALA A 328 -16.76 9.85 5.48
CA ALA A 328 -18.10 9.77 4.92
C ALA A 328 -18.90 8.55 5.42
N HIS A 329 -18.21 7.47 5.79
CA HIS A 329 -18.81 6.28 6.41
C HIS A 329 -18.83 6.33 7.94
N GLY A 330 -18.53 7.48 8.55
CA GLY A 330 -18.53 7.66 10.01
C GLY A 330 -17.45 6.80 10.73
N ARG A 331 -16.33 6.52 10.05
CA ARG A 331 -15.26 5.65 10.56
C ARG A 331 -14.06 6.41 11.08
N ALA A 332 -13.95 7.67 10.72
CA ALA A 332 -12.84 8.52 11.10
C ALA A 332 -13.23 9.99 11.08
N VAL A 333 -12.39 10.82 11.70
CA VAL A 333 -12.37 12.27 11.54
C VAL A 333 -11.14 12.65 10.74
N VAL A 334 -11.25 13.62 9.83
CA VAL A 334 -10.12 14.13 9.05
C VAL A 334 -9.70 15.48 9.61
N ALA A 335 -8.45 15.60 9.99
CA ALA A 335 -7.80 16.86 10.34
C ALA A 335 -6.79 17.21 9.23
N PRO A 336 -7.02 18.24 8.40
CA PRO A 336 -6.08 18.60 7.34
C PRO A 336 -4.70 18.96 7.91
N GLU A 337 -3.63 18.50 7.22
CA GLU A 337 -2.24 18.84 7.58
C GLU A 337 -1.99 20.36 7.49
N ALA A 338 -2.59 20.99 6.48
CA ALA A 338 -2.50 22.45 6.31
C ALA A 338 -3.15 23.20 7.48
N GLY A 339 -2.32 23.90 8.24
CA GLY A 339 -2.75 24.65 9.43
C GLY A 339 -3.11 23.74 10.61
N LEU A 340 -2.54 22.54 10.68
CA LEU A 340 -2.64 21.67 11.84
C LEU A 340 -2.07 22.39 13.07
N SER A 341 -2.85 22.42 14.16
CA SER A 341 -2.43 22.93 15.47
C SER A 341 -2.87 21.94 16.56
N ALA A 342 -2.33 22.10 17.76
CA ALA A 342 -2.69 21.28 18.90
C ALA A 342 -4.20 21.37 19.22
N GLU A 343 -4.79 22.57 19.14
CA GLU A 343 -6.21 22.80 19.37
C GLU A 343 -7.08 22.09 18.34
N ARG A 344 -6.71 22.17 17.05
CA ARG A 344 -7.44 21.48 15.99
C ARG A 344 -7.34 19.96 16.12
N LEU A 345 -6.16 19.46 16.47
CA LEU A 345 -5.98 18.05 16.70
C LEU A 345 -6.77 17.56 17.92
N ALA A 346 -6.76 18.31 19.02
CA ALA A 346 -7.53 17.98 20.22
C ALA A 346 -9.03 17.95 19.93
N ALA A 347 -9.55 18.91 19.17
CA ALA A 347 -10.96 18.93 18.74
C ALA A 347 -11.29 17.69 17.88
N ALA A 348 -10.44 17.34 16.92
CA ALA A 348 -10.63 16.17 16.09
C ALA A 348 -10.58 14.85 16.91
N VAL A 349 -9.76 14.80 17.94
CA VAL A 349 -9.72 13.67 18.90
C VAL A 349 -11.03 13.56 19.66
N ASP A 350 -11.55 14.68 20.19
CA ASP A 350 -12.82 14.71 20.92
C ASP A 350 -14.00 14.25 20.02
N ASP A 351 -14.00 14.67 18.76
CA ASP A 351 -15.00 14.27 17.77
C ASP A 351 -14.88 12.78 17.40
N ALA A 352 -13.66 12.28 17.20
CA ALA A 352 -13.41 10.87 16.86
C ALA A 352 -13.77 9.94 18.02
N LEU A 353 -13.55 10.35 19.27
CA LEU A 353 -13.97 9.59 20.46
C LEU A 353 -15.50 9.56 20.65
N ALA A 354 -16.26 10.37 19.93
CA ALA A 354 -17.72 10.28 19.87
C ALA A 354 -18.20 9.24 18.83
N LEU A 355 -17.34 8.79 17.92
CA LEU A 355 -17.68 7.77 16.94
C LEU A 355 -17.78 6.40 17.63
N PRO A 356 -18.71 5.52 17.19
CA PRO A 356 -18.80 4.19 17.72
C PRO A 356 -17.56 3.37 17.29
N ARG A 357 -17.09 2.47 18.15
CA ARG A 357 -16.26 1.37 17.68
C ARG A 357 -17.07 0.55 16.69
N SER A 358 -16.55 0.41 15.50
CA SER A 358 -17.30 -0.24 14.44
C SER A 358 -16.54 -1.44 13.89
N HIS A 359 -17.11 -2.60 14.10
CA HIS A 359 -16.67 -3.86 13.49
C HIS A 359 -17.38 -4.10 12.14
N HIS A 360 -17.40 -3.11 11.25
CA HIS A 360 -17.87 -3.39 9.90
C HIS A 360 -16.91 -4.39 9.26
N SER A 361 -17.48 -5.43 8.69
CA SER A 361 -16.75 -6.42 7.92
C SER A 361 -16.24 -5.78 6.63
N VAL A 362 -15.05 -5.19 6.69
CA VAL A 362 -14.31 -4.79 5.49
C VAL A 362 -13.90 -6.06 4.75
N MET A 363 -14.02 -6.08 3.45
CA MET A 363 -13.53 -7.20 2.64
C MET A 363 -12.03 -7.38 2.85
N LEU A 364 -11.67 -8.34 3.69
CA LEU A 364 -10.31 -8.75 3.98
C LEU A 364 -9.99 -10.07 3.26
N GLY A 365 -8.69 -10.40 3.20
CA GLY A 365 -8.27 -11.64 2.55
C GLY A 365 -8.11 -11.49 1.04
N GLY A 366 -7.86 -10.27 0.58
CA GLY A 366 -7.70 -9.95 -0.84
C GLY A 366 -6.65 -10.79 -1.56
N ALA A 367 -5.61 -11.26 -0.89
CA ALA A 367 -4.62 -12.15 -1.48
C ALA A 367 -5.25 -13.51 -1.86
N ARG A 368 -6.01 -14.13 -0.94
CA ARG A 368 -6.72 -15.38 -1.21
C ARG A 368 -7.79 -15.20 -2.28
N LYS A 369 -8.57 -14.11 -2.18
CA LYS A 369 -9.60 -13.81 -3.18
C LYS A 369 -9.01 -13.56 -4.57
N SER A 370 -7.83 -12.95 -4.65
CA SER A 370 -7.09 -12.82 -5.91
C SER A 370 -6.71 -14.17 -6.49
N ALA A 371 -6.20 -15.08 -5.66
CA ALA A 371 -5.85 -16.44 -6.11
C ALA A 371 -7.08 -17.20 -6.60
N GLU A 372 -8.20 -17.16 -5.87
CA GLU A 372 -9.48 -17.77 -6.27
C GLU A 372 -9.91 -17.28 -7.67
N ILE A 373 -10.00 -15.95 -7.86
CA ILE A 373 -10.42 -15.34 -9.14
C ILE A 373 -9.49 -15.77 -10.28
N LEU A 374 -8.18 -15.72 -10.07
CA LEU A 374 -7.21 -16.04 -11.10
C LEU A 374 -7.23 -17.53 -11.47
N LEU A 375 -7.41 -18.42 -10.51
CA LEU A 375 -7.49 -19.86 -10.74
C LEU A 375 -8.78 -20.24 -11.45
N ASP A 376 -9.93 -19.66 -11.08
CA ASP A 376 -11.20 -19.87 -11.76
C ASP A 376 -11.08 -19.45 -13.23
N ASP A 377 -10.49 -18.30 -13.53
CA ASP A 377 -10.29 -17.82 -14.89
C ASP A 377 -9.32 -18.70 -15.71
N ILE A 378 -8.26 -19.24 -15.09
CA ILE A 378 -7.36 -20.22 -15.74
C ILE A 378 -8.12 -21.51 -16.02
N GLY A 379 -8.90 -22.02 -15.06
CA GLY A 379 -9.71 -23.23 -15.21
C GLY A 379 -10.69 -23.13 -16.37
N VAL A 380 -11.35 -22.00 -16.55
CA VAL A 380 -12.26 -21.75 -17.69
C VAL A 380 -11.54 -21.76 -19.03
N ARG A 381 -10.26 -21.28 -19.10
CA ARG A 381 -9.48 -21.28 -20.35
C ARG A 381 -8.95 -22.64 -20.75
N THR A 382 -8.77 -23.54 -19.77
CA THR A 382 -8.22 -24.88 -20.01
C THR A 382 -9.28 -25.96 -20.21
N ALA A 383 -10.55 -25.63 -19.98
CA ALA A 383 -11.73 -26.49 -20.18
C ALA A 383 -12.30 -26.31 -21.60
#